data_74d46e02d9df68aaaa34a8ca85a12d0e
#
_entry.id   74d46e02d9df68aaaa34a8ca85a12d0e
#
_cell.length_a   1.000
_cell.length_b   1.000
_cell.length_c   1.000
_cell.angle_alpha   90.00
_cell.angle_beta   90.00
_cell.angle_gamma   90.00
#
_symmetry.space_group_name_H-M   'P 1'
#
loop_
_entity.id
_entity.type
_entity.pdbx_description
1 polymer ?
#
loop_
_entity_poly.entity_id
_entity_poly.type
_entity_poly.pdbx_seq_one_letter_code
_entity_poly.pdbx_strand_id
1 'polypeptide(L)'
;MKYLLNIFLILIFSHSTWADDISSNGLICEIEQNQSKRAPNKKLIYRFDSGNVYAVQVSKQNSPITINKILVSEYRYDNEKIYWEGENPAKTIKYYAEVNRLNHILQLEYFFVSGSKTEDSTKKSMYCNLLNWNEIESSINN
;
A
#
# COMPACT_ATOMS: atom_id res chain seq x y z
N MET A 1 -11.02 11.71 -51.58
CA MET A 1 -11.74 11.07 -50.44
C MET A 1 -11.10 9.79 -49.88
N LYS A 2 -9.98 9.30 -50.37
CA LYS A 2 -9.30 8.10 -49.86
C LYS A 2 -8.29 8.35 -48.73
N TYR A 3 -7.91 9.61 -48.48
CA TYR A 3 -6.88 9.94 -47.48
C TYR A 3 -7.43 10.35 -46.12
N LEU A 4 -8.72 10.67 -46.02
CA LEU A 4 -9.36 11.03 -44.75
C LEU A 4 -9.69 9.83 -43.85
N LEU A 5 -9.79 8.63 -44.46
CA LEU A 5 -10.11 7.42 -43.71
C LEU A 5 -8.91 6.85 -42.94
N ASN A 6 -7.68 7.13 -43.41
CA ASN A 6 -6.46 6.63 -42.75
C ASN A 6 -6.02 7.46 -41.56
N ILE A 7 -6.45 8.73 -41.47
CA ILE A 7 -6.11 9.59 -40.29
C ILE A 7 -7.00 9.26 -39.08
N PHE A 8 -8.21 8.77 -39.33
CA PHE A 8 -9.14 8.42 -38.25
C PHE A 8 -8.79 7.10 -37.55
N LEU A 9 -8.06 6.22 -38.24
CA LEU A 9 -7.67 4.91 -37.67
C LEU A 9 -6.47 5.01 -36.73
N ILE A 10 -5.65 6.07 -36.84
CA ILE A 10 -4.46 6.24 -36.00
C ILE A 10 -4.80 6.87 -34.64
N LEU A 11 -5.93 7.55 -34.54
CA LEU A 11 -6.36 8.19 -33.29
C LEU A 11 -7.03 7.24 -32.28
N ILE A 12 -7.35 6.01 -32.68
CA ILE A 12 -8.04 5.06 -31.80
C ILE A 12 -7.06 4.20 -30.97
N PHE A 13 -5.76 4.17 -31.31
CA PHE A 13 -4.77 3.35 -30.62
C PHE A 13 -3.91 4.07 -29.58
N SER A 14 -4.17 5.32 -29.29
CA SER A 14 -3.49 6.04 -28.20
C SER A 14 -4.26 6.00 -26.86
N HIS A 15 -5.05 4.97 -26.61
CA HIS A 15 -5.31 4.57 -25.25
C HIS A 15 -4.06 3.85 -24.79
N SER A 16 -3.07 4.63 -24.38
CA SER A 16 -2.01 4.11 -23.52
C SER A 16 -2.74 3.37 -22.40
N THR A 17 -2.66 2.06 -22.44
CA THR A 17 -2.85 1.24 -21.26
C THR A 17 -1.84 1.77 -20.26
N TRP A 18 -2.28 2.64 -19.37
CA TRP A 18 -1.57 2.96 -18.16
C TRP A 18 -1.55 1.63 -17.42
N ALA A 19 -0.54 0.82 -17.74
CA ALA A 19 -0.25 -0.35 -16.94
C ALA A 19 -0.10 0.18 -15.51
N ASP A 20 -0.82 -0.43 -14.59
CA ASP A 20 -0.73 -0.11 -13.19
C ASP A 20 0.74 -0.22 -12.77
N ASP A 21 1.44 0.92 -12.73
CA ASP A 21 2.87 1.00 -12.44
C ASP A 21 3.18 0.68 -10.97
N ILE A 22 2.15 0.47 -10.17
CA ILE A 22 2.22 0.15 -8.74
C ILE A 22 2.04 -1.35 -8.50
N SER A 23 1.38 -2.04 -9.43
CA SER A 23 1.24 -3.50 -9.36
C SER A 23 2.62 -4.17 -9.29
N SER A 24 2.76 -5.14 -8.42
CA SER A 24 4.04 -5.81 -8.11
C SER A 24 5.03 -4.99 -7.27
N ASN A 25 4.63 -3.84 -6.76
CA ASN A 25 5.39 -3.08 -5.78
C ASN A 25 4.93 -3.37 -4.35
N GLY A 26 5.73 -2.95 -3.40
CA GLY A 26 5.40 -3.00 -1.99
C GLY A 26 5.94 -1.79 -1.25
N LEU A 27 5.44 -1.60 -0.05
CA LEU A 27 5.80 -0.51 0.83
C LEU A 27 6.35 -1.09 2.13
N ILE A 28 7.56 -0.69 2.50
CA ILE A 28 8.15 -0.99 3.81
C ILE A 28 8.24 0.29 4.60
N CYS A 29 7.55 0.36 5.73
CA CYS A 29 7.56 1.50 6.63
C CYS A 29 8.19 1.13 7.97
N GLU A 30 9.02 2.00 8.51
CA GLU A 30 9.59 1.86 9.83
C GLU A 30 8.74 2.62 10.84
N ILE A 31 8.28 1.94 11.88
CA ILE A 31 7.56 2.55 12.98
C ILE A 31 8.60 3.02 13.99
N GLU A 32 8.79 4.34 14.10
CA GLU A 32 9.57 4.91 15.19
C GLU A 32 8.89 4.60 16.51
N GLN A 33 9.47 3.67 17.25
CA GLN A 33 9.06 3.42 18.62
C GLN A 33 9.77 4.44 19.52
N ASN A 34 9.00 5.29 20.18
CA ASN A 34 9.50 6.18 21.21
C ASN A 34 10.38 5.41 22.21
N GLN A 35 11.69 5.55 22.05
CA GLN A 35 12.80 5.36 23.01
C GLN A 35 12.74 4.22 24.07
N SER A 36 12.00 3.17 23.87
CA SER A 36 12.21 1.96 24.65
C SER A 36 13.27 1.10 23.97
N LYS A 37 14.49 1.18 24.45
CA LYS A 37 15.74 0.63 23.88
C LYS A 37 15.78 -0.91 23.69
N ARG A 38 14.68 -1.64 23.75
CA ARG A 38 14.66 -3.12 23.75
C ARG A 38 13.71 -3.81 22.77
N ALA A 39 12.89 -3.07 22.03
CA ALA A 39 12.03 -3.71 21.03
C ALA A 39 12.64 -3.56 19.64
N PRO A 40 12.70 -4.64 18.82
CA PRO A 40 13.13 -4.52 17.44
C PRO A 40 12.21 -3.56 16.69
N ASN A 41 12.77 -2.74 15.81
CA ASN A 41 11.99 -1.83 14.97
C ASN A 41 10.89 -2.60 14.27
N LYS A 42 9.65 -2.29 14.61
CA LYS A 42 8.50 -2.93 14.01
C LYS A 42 8.32 -2.38 12.60
N LYS A 43 8.36 -3.24 11.60
CA LYS A 43 8.13 -2.87 10.21
C LYS A 43 6.68 -3.11 9.86
N LEU A 44 6.09 -2.17 9.12
CA LEU A 44 4.80 -2.31 8.48
C LEU A 44 5.06 -2.54 6.99
N ILE A 45 4.54 -3.64 6.45
CA ILE A 45 4.79 -4.02 5.07
C ILE A 45 3.46 -4.18 4.36
N TYR A 46 3.33 -3.53 3.21
CA TYR A 46 2.20 -3.70 2.29
C TYR A 46 2.69 -4.19 0.94
N ARG A 47 1.90 -5.00 0.27
CA ARG A 47 2.07 -5.38 -1.13
C ARG A 47 0.90 -4.88 -1.95
N PHE A 48 1.20 -4.31 -3.12
CA PHE A 48 0.23 -3.92 -4.14
C PHE A 48 0.24 -4.95 -5.26
N ASP A 49 -0.91 -5.51 -5.58
CA ASP A 49 -1.02 -6.52 -6.61
C ASP A 49 -2.43 -6.53 -7.21
N SER A 50 -2.51 -6.38 -8.54
CA SER A 50 -3.78 -6.48 -9.31
C SER A 50 -4.91 -5.62 -8.74
N GLY A 51 -4.61 -4.37 -8.36
CA GLY A 51 -5.59 -3.43 -7.82
C GLY A 51 -5.89 -3.59 -6.32
N ASN A 52 -5.27 -4.58 -5.66
CA ASN A 52 -5.49 -4.87 -4.25
C ASN A 52 -4.25 -4.55 -3.41
N VAL A 53 -4.47 -4.12 -2.17
CA VAL A 53 -3.43 -3.98 -1.15
C VAL A 53 -3.52 -5.10 -0.13
N TYR A 54 -2.37 -5.70 0.18
CA TYR A 54 -2.22 -6.77 1.15
C TYR A 54 -1.31 -6.28 2.28
N ALA A 55 -1.75 -6.45 3.52
CA ALA A 55 -0.85 -6.37 4.67
C ALA A 55 0.01 -7.64 4.74
N VAL A 56 1.30 -7.47 4.96
CA VAL A 56 2.26 -8.60 4.96
C VAL A 56 2.77 -8.84 6.37
N GLN A 57 2.59 -10.06 6.85
CA GLN A 57 3.12 -10.53 8.12
C GLN A 57 4.28 -11.47 7.87
N VAL A 58 5.41 -11.19 8.51
CA VAL A 58 6.62 -12.01 8.43
C VAL A 58 6.83 -12.71 9.76
N SER A 59 6.83 -14.02 9.74
CA SER A 59 7.17 -14.84 10.91
C SER A 59 8.56 -15.44 10.72
N LYS A 60 9.49 -15.11 11.63
CA LYS A 60 10.86 -15.63 11.68
C LYS A 60 11.03 -16.73 12.75
N GLN A 61 9.95 -17.20 13.37
CA GLN A 61 10.03 -18.17 14.46
C GLN A 61 10.46 -19.55 14.04
N ASN A 62 10.28 -19.89 12.76
CA ASN A 62 10.67 -21.18 12.20
C ASN A 62 11.44 -20.96 10.89
N SER A 63 12.43 -21.79 10.61
CA SER A 63 13.04 -21.87 9.28
C SER A 63 12.26 -22.92 8.46
N PRO A 64 11.70 -22.60 7.28
CA PRO A 64 11.85 -21.34 6.53
C PRO A 64 10.97 -20.19 7.04
N ILE A 65 11.36 -18.96 6.70
CA ILE A 65 10.59 -17.76 6.99
C ILE A 65 9.21 -17.86 6.30
N THR A 66 8.16 -17.57 7.06
CA THR A 66 6.79 -17.60 6.53
C THR A 66 6.31 -16.17 6.26
N ILE A 67 5.84 -15.94 5.04
CA ILE A 67 5.26 -14.67 4.59
C ILE A 67 3.76 -14.88 4.37
N ASN A 68 2.95 -14.27 5.22
CA ASN A 68 1.50 -14.30 5.10
C ASN A 68 1.00 -12.98 4.51
N LYS A 69 0.14 -13.05 3.50
CA LYS A 69 -0.51 -11.90 2.87
C LYS A 69 -1.97 -11.87 3.29
N ILE A 70 -2.39 -10.77 3.87
CA ILE A 70 -3.76 -10.56 4.30
C ILE A 70 -4.34 -9.46 3.43
N LEU A 71 -5.38 -9.78 2.65
CA LEU A 71 -6.09 -8.80 1.83
C LEU A 71 -6.68 -7.72 2.75
N VAL A 72 -6.37 -6.47 2.46
CA VAL A 72 -6.92 -5.31 3.16
C VAL A 72 -8.11 -4.74 2.40
N SER A 73 -7.87 -4.29 1.17
CA SER A 73 -8.90 -3.72 0.29
C SER A 73 -8.34 -3.51 -1.12
N GLU A 74 -9.14 -2.93 -1.98
CA GLU A 74 -8.66 -2.32 -3.22
C GLU A 74 -7.93 -1.01 -2.91
N TYR A 75 -6.91 -0.69 -3.72
CA TYR A 75 -6.26 0.61 -3.68
C TYR A 75 -6.64 1.44 -4.90
N ARG A 76 -6.53 2.75 -4.74
CA ARG A 76 -6.63 3.73 -5.82
C ARG A 76 -5.34 4.52 -5.86
N TYR A 77 -5.01 5.10 -6.99
CA TYR A 77 -3.82 5.92 -7.13
C TYR A 77 -4.00 6.98 -8.21
N ASP A 78 -3.21 8.02 -8.09
CA ASP A 78 -2.99 9.05 -9.10
C ASP A 78 -1.48 9.30 -9.26
N ASN A 79 -1.10 10.36 -9.92
CA ASN A 79 0.31 10.70 -10.16
C ASN A 79 1.08 11.02 -8.87
N GLU A 80 0.40 11.43 -7.81
CA GLU A 80 1.02 11.91 -6.56
C GLU A 80 0.84 10.94 -5.40
N LYS A 81 -0.24 10.15 -5.40
CA LYS A 81 -0.67 9.41 -4.22
C LYS A 81 -1.18 8.02 -4.53
N ILE A 82 -1.00 7.12 -3.56
CA ILE A 82 -1.66 5.82 -3.46
C ILE A 82 -2.49 5.86 -2.19
N TYR A 83 -3.75 5.43 -2.25
CA TYR A 83 -4.63 5.45 -1.09
C TYR A 83 -5.57 4.24 -1.03
N TRP A 84 -5.86 3.82 0.18
CA TRP A 84 -6.77 2.72 0.47
C TRP A 84 -7.42 2.89 1.84
N GLU A 85 -8.45 2.11 2.08
CA GLU A 85 -9.14 2.03 3.36
C GLU A 85 -8.98 0.62 3.92
N GLY A 86 -9.04 0.47 5.23
CA GLY A 86 -8.99 -0.81 5.89
C GLY A 86 -9.76 -0.81 7.20
N GLU A 87 -10.00 -2.00 7.70
CA GLU A 87 -10.61 -2.18 9.01
C GLU A 87 -9.96 -3.35 9.76
N ASN A 88 -10.02 -3.32 11.09
CA ASN A 88 -9.59 -4.47 11.86
C ASN A 88 -10.66 -5.60 11.82
N PRO A 89 -10.29 -6.86 12.11
CA PRO A 89 -11.25 -7.99 12.07
C PRO A 89 -12.48 -7.81 12.95
N ALA A 90 -12.35 -7.09 14.07
CA ALA A 90 -13.46 -6.79 14.97
C ALA A 90 -14.36 -5.64 14.50
N LYS A 91 -13.98 -4.95 13.40
CA LYS A 91 -14.68 -3.78 12.85
C LYS A 91 -14.83 -2.60 13.83
N THR A 92 -13.99 -2.56 14.85
CA THR A 92 -13.96 -1.49 15.85
C THR A 92 -12.99 -0.37 15.48
N ILE A 93 -12.10 -0.61 14.53
CA ILE A 93 -11.15 0.37 14.01
C ILE A 93 -11.24 0.35 12.49
N LYS A 94 -11.53 1.49 11.92
CA LYS A 94 -11.36 1.76 10.49
C LYS A 94 -10.17 2.69 10.32
N TYR A 95 -9.48 2.59 9.20
CA TYR A 95 -8.40 3.50 8.88
C TYR A 95 -8.40 3.88 7.41
N TYR A 96 -7.94 5.08 7.16
CA TYR A 96 -7.61 5.58 5.84
C TYR A 96 -6.08 5.67 5.73
N ALA A 97 -5.54 5.21 4.63
CA ALA A 97 -4.13 5.21 4.35
C ALA A 97 -3.85 5.98 3.06
N GLU A 98 -2.88 6.86 3.10
CA GLU A 98 -2.42 7.65 1.96
C GLU A 98 -0.91 7.66 1.91
N VAL A 99 -0.32 7.28 0.79
CA VAL A 99 1.12 7.35 0.52
C VAL A 99 1.38 8.41 -0.52
N ASN A 100 2.20 9.39 -0.20
CA ASN A 100 2.72 10.31 -1.19
C ASN A 100 3.86 9.64 -1.96
N ARG A 101 3.73 9.57 -3.29
CA ARG A 101 4.67 8.86 -4.18
C ARG A 101 6.02 9.58 -4.34
N LEU A 102 6.08 10.89 -4.07
CA LEU A 102 7.28 11.70 -4.25
C LEU A 102 8.20 11.63 -3.02
N ASN A 103 7.63 11.70 -1.82
CA ASN A 103 8.40 11.74 -0.57
C ASN A 103 8.27 10.46 0.27
N HIS A 104 7.46 9.49 -0.20
CA HIS A 104 7.22 8.19 0.42
C HIS A 104 6.71 8.27 1.87
N ILE A 105 5.99 9.32 2.20
CA ILE A 105 5.35 9.44 3.51
C ILE A 105 3.99 8.73 3.47
N LEU A 106 3.82 7.73 4.33
CA LEU A 106 2.54 7.09 4.61
C LEU A 106 1.85 7.85 5.74
N GLN A 107 0.64 8.32 5.49
CA GLN A 107 -0.27 8.86 6.48
C GLN A 107 -1.36 7.85 6.76
N LEU A 108 -1.56 7.53 8.04
CA LEU A 108 -2.63 6.66 8.51
C LEU A 108 -3.54 7.48 9.43
N GLU A 109 -4.82 7.51 9.11
CA GLU A 109 -5.84 8.11 9.95
C GLU A 109 -6.76 7.01 10.48
N TYR A 110 -6.78 6.81 11.80
CA TYR A 110 -7.57 5.78 12.46
C TYR A 110 -8.85 6.38 13.05
N PHE A 111 -9.94 5.68 12.86
CA PHE A 111 -11.26 6.01 13.39
C PHE A 111 -11.72 4.88 14.29
N PHE A 112 -12.02 5.18 15.52
CA PHE A 112 -12.64 4.24 16.43
C PHE A 112 -14.15 4.22 16.18
N VAL A 113 -14.71 3.02 16.02
CA VAL A 113 -16.13 2.82 15.75
C VAL A 113 -16.77 2.18 16.98
N SER A 114 -17.62 2.95 17.68
CA SER A 114 -18.40 2.47 18.81
C SER A 114 -19.89 2.55 18.47
N GLY A 115 -20.47 1.41 18.08
CA GLY A 115 -21.83 1.37 17.58
C GLY A 115 -21.99 2.13 16.26
N SER A 116 -22.92 3.10 16.21
CA SER A 116 -23.13 3.95 15.02
C SER A 116 -22.35 5.27 15.05
N LYS A 117 -21.53 5.50 16.07
CA LYS A 117 -20.75 6.74 16.21
C LYS A 117 -19.30 6.50 15.84
N THR A 118 -18.73 7.42 15.07
CA THR A 118 -17.30 7.52 14.84
C THR A 118 -16.74 8.47 15.87
N GLU A 119 -15.78 8.01 16.66
CA GLU A 119 -15.06 8.82 17.64
C GLU A 119 -13.91 9.57 16.98
N ASP A 120 -13.19 10.39 17.76
CA ASP A 120 -12.07 11.19 17.27
C ASP A 120 -11.05 10.37 16.48
N SER A 121 -10.53 10.95 15.40
CA SER A 121 -9.50 10.31 14.59
C SER A 121 -8.11 10.53 15.18
N THR A 122 -7.25 9.53 15.01
CA THR A 122 -5.82 9.62 15.34
C THR A 122 -5.02 9.51 14.05
N LYS A 123 -4.14 10.49 13.79
CA LYS A 123 -3.26 10.50 12.63
C LYS A 123 -1.85 10.07 13.00
N LYS A 124 -1.25 9.24 12.15
CA LYS A 124 0.16 8.85 12.22
C LYS A 124 0.81 9.03 10.86
N SER A 125 2.04 9.52 10.87
CA SER A 125 2.86 9.62 9.66
C SER A 125 4.13 8.82 9.85
N MET A 126 4.59 8.15 8.80
CA MET A 126 5.83 7.38 8.82
C MET A 126 6.51 7.40 7.47
N TYR A 127 7.82 7.31 7.46
CA TYR A 127 8.60 7.18 6.26
C TYR A 127 8.61 5.73 5.78
N CYS A 128 8.46 5.56 4.48
CA CYS A 128 8.40 4.26 3.85
C CYS A 128 9.32 4.21 2.64
N ASN A 129 9.68 3.01 2.21
CA ASN A 129 10.32 2.76 0.93
C ASN A 129 9.33 2.04 0.02
N LEU A 130 9.03 2.63 -1.13
CA LEU A 130 8.27 1.98 -2.20
C LEU A 130 9.28 1.23 -3.10
N LEU A 131 9.22 -0.08 -3.10
CA LEU A 131 10.18 -0.96 -3.76
C LEU A 131 9.45 -2.00 -4.60
N ASN A 132 10.14 -2.58 -5.58
CA ASN A 132 9.64 -3.77 -6.25
C ASN A 132 9.48 -4.91 -5.22
N TRP A 133 8.43 -5.72 -5.38
CA TRP A 133 8.15 -6.80 -4.43
C TRP A 133 9.31 -7.80 -4.29
N ASN A 134 10.02 -8.12 -5.37
CA ASN A 134 11.16 -9.02 -5.32
C ASN A 134 12.32 -8.48 -4.45
N GLU A 135 12.51 -7.17 -4.43
CA GLU A 135 13.51 -6.52 -3.56
C GLU A 135 13.10 -6.61 -2.10
N ILE A 136 11.81 -6.42 -1.82
CA ILE A 136 11.25 -6.57 -0.47
C ILE A 136 11.41 -8.01 0.01
N GLU A 137 11.01 -8.97 -0.81
CA GLU A 137 11.08 -10.40 -0.47
C GLU A 137 12.52 -10.85 -0.22
N SER A 138 13.48 -10.38 -1.03
CA SER A 138 14.90 -10.61 -0.81
C SER A 138 15.40 -10.03 0.51
N SER A 139 14.92 -8.83 0.88
CA SER A 139 15.31 -8.17 2.14
C SER A 139 14.74 -8.85 3.40
N ILE A 140 13.63 -9.57 3.26
CA ILE A 140 13.00 -10.33 4.35
C ILE A 140 13.75 -11.64 4.61
N ASN A 141 14.26 -12.27 3.55
CA ASN A 141 14.92 -13.57 3.58
C ASN A 141 16.39 -13.52 4.00
N ASN A 142 17.00 -12.34 4.04
CA ASN A 142 18.35 -12.07 4.54
C ASN A 142 18.33 -11.63 6.01
#